data_264bb07f31c0a5e70c6304e41447918b
#
_entry.id   264bb07f31c0a5e70c6304e41447918b
#
_cell.length_a   1.000
_cell.length_b   1.000
_cell.length_c   1.000
_cell.angle_alpha   90.00
_cell.angle_beta   90.00
_cell.angle_gamma   90.00
#
_symmetry.space_group_name_H-M   'P 1'
#
loop_
_entity.id
_entity.type
_entity.pdbx_description
1 polymer ?
#
loop_
_entity_poly.entity_id
_entity_poly.type
_entity_poly.pdbx_seq_one_letter_code
_entity_poly.pdbx_strand_id
1 'polypeptide(L)'
;VVRYITSFVSEDLSNWYIRRNRGRFWASELDDSKKSVYLTTYEVLVGIAKMCAPIIPYTTEEIYKNLTGEESVHLADFPKYDESLINESIEVKMDLVRDLISTGRYVREETKIKVRQPISECLIDGKYETILGDLVGLINEELNVKKVTFVDDLSKYMNFTIKPNFKVCGAMFGPKMKDYQSALLDLHDEDIELILKEETVTIDFDGGRIDITPDM
;
A
#
# COMPACT_ATOMS: atom_id res chain seq x y z
N VAL A 1 16.29 -8.51 -11.78
CA VAL A 1 16.28 -7.21 -12.50
C VAL A 1 14.92 -6.99 -13.16
N VAL A 2 14.47 -7.80 -14.16
CA VAL A 2 13.22 -7.58 -14.92
C VAL A 2 12.03 -7.39 -14.02
N ARG A 3 11.81 -8.29 -13.04
CA ARG A 3 10.66 -8.21 -12.11
C ARG A 3 10.62 -6.87 -11.37
N TYR A 4 11.76 -6.38 -10.88
CA TYR A 4 11.83 -5.07 -10.20
C TYR A 4 11.50 -3.91 -11.12
N ILE A 5 12.04 -3.90 -12.35
CA ILE A 5 11.72 -2.86 -13.33
C ILE A 5 10.22 -2.89 -13.68
N THR A 6 9.65 -4.07 -13.90
CA THR A 6 8.21 -4.20 -14.19
C THR A 6 7.36 -3.69 -13.03
N SER A 7 7.69 -4.07 -11.79
CA SER A 7 6.99 -3.57 -10.60
C SER A 7 7.11 -2.05 -10.47
N PHE A 8 8.31 -1.51 -10.60
CA PHE A 8 8.55 -0.07 -10.56
C PHE A 8 7.76 0.69 -11.63
N VAL A 9 7.78 0.22 -12.89
CA VAL A 9 7.05 0.87 -13.99
C VAL A 9 5.54 0.83 -13.75
N SER A 10 5.00 -0.30 -13.29
CA SER A 10 3.55 -0.45 -13.09
C SER A 10 3.08 0.27 -11.83
N GLU A 11 3.69 -0.03 -10.68
CA GLU A 11 3.15 0.39 -9.39
C GLU A 11 3.63 1.79 -8.99
N ASP A 12 4.93 2.07 -9.15
CA ASP A 12 5.50 3.33 -8.67
C ASP A 12 5.38 4.43 -9.72
N LEU A 13 5.79 4.17 -10.95
CA LEU A 13 5.77 5.18 -11.99
C LEU A 13 4.35 5.42 -12.53
N SER A 14 3.68 4.40 -13.07
CA SER A 14 2.40 4.55 -13.75
C SER A 14 1.25 4.76 -12.77
N ASN A 15 1.02 3.79 -11.88
CA ASN A 15 -0.15 3.77 -10.98
C ASN A 15 -0.05 4.78 -9.84
N TRP A 16 1.16 5.21 -9.47
CA TRP A 16 1.35 6.20 -8.42
C TRP A 16 1.79 7.55 -8.98
N TYR A 17 2.99 7.68 -9.47
CA TYR A 17 3.57 8.97 -9.85
C TYR A 17 2.82 9.66 -10.99
N ILE A 18 2.67 9.02 -12.14
CA ILE A 18 2.03 9.61 -13.34
C ILE A 18 0.55 9.90 -13.05
N ARG A 19 -0.17 8.94 -12.48
CA ARG A 19 -1.60 9.10 -12.19
C ARG A 19 -1.86 10.28 -11.27
N ARG A 20 -1.09 10.43 -10.19
CA ARG A 20 -1.26 11.52 -9.24
C ARG A 20 -0.86 12.87 -9.79
N ASN A 21 0.15 12.92 -10.63
CA ASN A 21 0.62 14.15 -11.24
C ASN A 21 -0.12 14.52 -12.53
N ARG A 22 -1.18 13.80 -12.89
CA ARG A 22 -1.92 14.06 -14.13
C ARG A 22 -2.36 15.53 -14.27
N GLY A 23 -2.85 16.16 -13.20
CA GLY A 23 -3.22 17.56 -13.21
C GLY A 23 -2.07 18.50 -13.54
N ARG A 24 -0.85 18.20 -13.07
CA ARG A 24 0.37 18.96 -13.35
C ARG A 24 0.80 18.81 -14.81
N PHE A 25 0.70 17.60 -15.38
CA PHE A 25 0.99 17.36 -16.80
C PHE A 25 0.06 18.15 -17.72
N TRP A 26 -1.21 18.26 -17.36
CA TRP A 26 -2.24 18.91 -18.18
C TRP A 26 -2.47 20.39 -17.86
N ALA A 27 -1.74 20.96 -16.90
CA ALA A 27 -1.82 22.39 -16.60
C ALA A 27 -1.55 23.23 -17.86
N SER A 28 -2.29 24.32 -18.03
CA SER A 28 -2.16 25.20 -19.21
C SER A 28 -0.85 25.97 -19.21
N GLU A 29 -0.37 26.37 -18.03
CA GLU A 29 0.86 27.15 -17.88
C GLU A 29 2.07 26.24 -17.66
N LEU A 30 3.22 26.66 -18.18
CA LEU A 30 4.51 26.01 -17.97
C LEU A 30 5.20 26.61 -16.74
N ASP A 31 4.64 26.35 -15.57
CA ASP A 31 5.21 26.74 -14.29
C ASP A 31 6.32 25.77 -13.82
N ASP A 32 6.95 26.08 -12.71
CA ASP A 32 8.03 25.25 -12.17
C ASP A 32 7.53 23.87 -11.70
N SER A 33 6.26 23.80 -11.27
CA SER A 33 5.62 22.53 -10.91
C SER A 33 5.49 21.62 -12.13
N LYS A 34 5.03 22.14 -13.25
CA LYS A 34 4.93 21.39 -14.52
C LYS A 34 6.30 21.01 -15.06
N LYS A 35 7.26 21.94 -15.08
CA LYS A 35 8.64 21.64 -15.47
C LYS A 35 9.25 20.51 -14.67
N SER A 36 9.09 20.55 -13.35
CA SER A 36 9.61 19.56 -12.42
C SER A 36 9.06 18.16 -12.72
N VAL A 37 7.74 18.02 -12.95
CA VAL A 37 7.15 16.71 -13.24
C VAL A 37 7.58 16.17 -14.61
N TYR A 38 7.79 17.04 -15.62
CA TYR A 38 8.31 16.63 -16.92
C TYR A 38 9.77 16.19 -16.83
N LEU A 39 10.62 16.96 -16.13
CA LEU A 39 12.05 16.62 -15.98
C LEU A 39 12.22 15.30 -15.22
N THR A 40 11.53 15.13 -14.10
CA THR A 40 11.58 13.86 -13.34
C THR A 40 11.13 12.68 -14.21
N THR A 41 10.05 12.84 -14.96
CA THR A 41 9.55 11.77 -15.85
C THR A 41 10.54 11.48 -16.96
N TYR A 42 11.15 12.50 -17.57
CA TYR A 42 12.18 12.37 -18.58
C TYR A 42 13.38 11.58 -18.06
N GLU A 43 13.95 11.96 -16.93
CA GLU A 43 15.10 11.26 -16.33
C GLU A 43 14.79 9.80 -16.02
N VAL A 44 13.61 9.53 -15.44
CA VAL A 44 13.17 8.16 -15.14
C VAL A 44 13.02 7.34 -16.42
N LEU A 45 12.38 7.87 -17.46
CA LEU A 45 12.17 7.14 -18.71
C LEU A 45 13.48 6.88 -19.46
N VAL A 46 14.40 7.85 -19.49
CA VAL A 46 15.75 7.68 -20.07
C VAL A 46 16.54 6.61 -19.29
N GLY A 47 16.48 6.66 -17.95
CA GLY A 47 17.10 5.65 -17.10
C GLY A 47 16.56 4.25 -17.34
N ILE A 48 15.23 4.10 -17.42
CA ILE A 48 14.58 2.82 -17.75
C ILE A 48 14.99 2.33 -19.14
N ALA A 49 15.02 3.21 -20.14
CA ALA A 49 15.43 2.84 -21.49
C ALA A 49 16.85 2.28 -21.50
N LYS A 50 17.79 2.93 -20.82
CA LYS A 50 19.18 2.46 -20.69
C LYS A 50 19.29 1.12 -19.96
N MET A 51 18.56 0.95 -18.84
CA MET A 51 18.58 -0.30 -18.06
C MET A 51 17.95 -1.46 -18.81
N CYS A 52 16.92 -1.20 -19.62
CA CYS A 52 16.19 -2.23 -20.36
C CYS A 52 16.77 -2.52 -21.75
N ALA A 53 17.73 -1.73 -22.24
CA ALA A 53 18.32 -1.91 -23.57
C ALA A 53 18.84 -3.33 -23.84
N PRO A 54 19.49 -4.04 -22.89
CA PRO A 54 19.92 -5.41 -23.11
C PRO A 54 18.76 -6.43 -23.19
N ILE A 55 17.54 -6.07 -22.77
CA ILE A 55 16.39 -6.97 -22.61
C ILE A 55 15.39 -6.76 -23.76
N ILE A 56 15.06 -5.50 -24.05
CA ILE A 56 14.11 -5.09 -25.08
C ILE A 56 14.72 -4.04 -26.02
N PRO A 57 15.76 -4.40 -26.77
CA PRO A 57 16.63 -3.44 -27.48
C PRO A 57 15.88 -2.51 -28.44
N TYR A 58 14.93 -3.02 -29.20
CA TYR A 58 14.24 -2.21 -30.23
C TYR A 58 13.31 -1.15 -29.62
N THR A 59 12.56 -1.52 -28.58
CA THR A 59 11.64 -0.60 -27.92
C THR A 59 12.40 0.50 -27.17
N THR A 60 13.49 0.14 -26.48
CA THR A 60 14.29 1.11 -25.74
C THR A 60 15.07 2.03 -26.64
N GLU A 61 15.53 1.56 -27.81
CA GLU A 61 16.15 2.39 -28.84
C GLU A 61 15.19 3.49 -29.30
N GLU A 62 13.95 3.12 -29.63
CA GLU A 62 12.95 4.06 -30.10
C GLU A 62 12.58 5.09 -29.02
N ILE A 63 12.37 4.63 -27.77
CA ILE A 63 12.09 5.52 -26.64
C ILE A 63 13.26 6.49 -26.41
N TYR A 64 14.49 5.98 -26.39
CA TYR A 64 15.67 6.77 -26.09
C TYR A 64 15.91 7.85 -27.16
N LYS A 65 15.85 7.50 -28.44
CA LYS A 65 16.01 8.44 -29.55
C LYS A 65 14.96 9.55 -29.51
N ASN A 66 13.72 9.20 -29.32
CA ASN A 66 12.62 10.17 -29.27
C ASN A 66 12.73 11.13 -28.08
N LEU A 67 13.25 10.65 -26.93
CA LEU A 67 13.40 11.48 -25.73
C LEU A 67 14.66 12.35 -25.77
N THR A 68 15.78 11.81 -26.23
CA THR A 68 17.10 12.48 -26.11
C THR A 68 17.57 13.14 -27.40
N GLY A 69 17.14 12.64 -28.56
CA GLY A 69 17.70 13.01 -29.86
C GLY A 69 19.09 12.42 -30.15
N GLU A 70 19.62 11.60 -29.22
CA GLU A 70 20.92 10.96 -29.37
C GLU A 70 20.88 9.79 -30.37
N GLU A 71 22.03 9.35 -30.85
CA GLU A 71 22.16 8.39 -31.92
C GLU A 71 21.62 7.01 -31.58
N SER A 72 21.94 6.48 -30.39
CA SER A 72 21.50 5.15 -29.95
C SER A 72 21.62 4.95 -28.44
N VAL A 73 20.66 4.24 -27.86
CA VAL A 73 20.71 3.80 -26.44
C VAL A 73 21.87 2.83 -26.19
N HIS A 74 22.26 2.08 -27.23
CA HIS A 74 23.34 1.07 -27.14
C HIS A 74 24.75 1.70 -27.14
N LEU A 75 24.87 2.97 -27.46
CA LEU A 75 26.10 3.75 -27.35
C LEU A 75 26.17 4.54 -26.02
N ALA A 76 25.06 4.58 -25.29
CA ALA A 76 24.98 5.31 -24.02
C ALA A 76 25.57 4.50 -22.86
N ASP A 77 26.19 5.22 -21.93
CA ASP A 77 26.61 4.60 -20.65
C ASP A 77 25.44 4.07 -19.85
N PHE A 78 25.64 2.91 -19.22
CA PHE A 78 24.67 2.36 -18.27
C PHE A 78 24.48 3.32 -17.09
N PRO A 79 23.25 3.50 -16.58
CA PRO A 79 23.01 4.41 -15.45
C PRO A 79 23.87 4.07 -14.24
N LYS A 80 24.47 5.10 -13.65
CA LYS A 80 25.24 4.95 -12.42
C LYS A 80 24.35 5.17 -11.22
N TYR A 81 24.62 4.41 -10.17
CA TYR A 81 24.01 4.61 -8.87
C TYR A 81 24.48 5.93 -8.25
N ASP A 82 23.55 6.74 -7.79
CA ASP A 82 23.82 7.99 -7.08
C ASP A 82 23.14 7.97 -5.70
N GLU A 83 23.96 7.72 -4.70
CA GLU A 83 23.49 7.63 -3.30
C GLU A 83 22.93 8.97 -2.77
N SER A 84 23.38 10.10 -3.34
CA SER A 84 22.91 11.42 -2.92
C SER A 84 21.42 11.68 -3.22
N LEU A 85 20.83 10.92 -4.13
CA LEU A 85 19.42 11.00 -4.51
C LEU A 85 18.51 10.15 -3.62
N ILE A 86 19.08 9.30 -2.76
CA ILE A 86 18.31 8.41 -1.88
C ILE A 86 17.95 9.13 -0.60
N ASN A 87 16.69 9.07 -0.24
CA ASN A 87 16.19 9.56 1.03
C ASN A 87 15.30 8.50 1.69
N GLU A 88 15.92 7.59 2.43
CA GLU A 88 15.26 6.47 3.11
C GLU A 88 14.11 6.93 4.00
N SER A 89 14.23 8.09 4.64
CA SER A 89 13.16 8.63 5.49
C SER A 89 11.90 8.97 4.69
N ILE A 90 12.04 9.53 3.49
CA ILE A 90 10.91 9.83 2.60
C ILE A 90 10.33 8.55 2.02
N GLU A 91 11.18 7.60 1.67
CA GLU A 91 10.76 6.31 1.10
C GLU A 91 9.90 5.53 2.12
N VAL A 92 10.36 5.38 3.35
CA VAL A 92 9.59 4.71 4.42
C VAL A 92 8.25 5.42 4.69
N LYS A 93 8.25 6.75 4.72
CA LYS A 93 7.01 7.51 4.90
C LYS A 93 6.05 7.31 3.73
N MET A 94 6.55 7.28 2.50
CA MET A 94 5.73 7.10 1.32
C MET A 94 5.16 5.69 1.23
N ASP A 95 5.92 4.68 1.62
CA ASP A 95 5.44 3.29 1.70
C ASP A 95 4.31 3.19 2.72
N LEU A 96 4.46 3.77 3.90
CA LEU A 96 3.38 3.83 4.90
C LEU A 96 2.13 4.53 4.35
N VAL A 97 2.27 5.65 3.65
CA VAL A 97 1.14 6.34 3.01
C VAL A 97 0.43 5.42 2.02
N ARG A 98 1.18 4.70 1.18
CA ARG A 98 0.63 3.78 0.19
C ARG A 98 -0.10 2.60 0.84
N ASP A 99 0.44 2.05 1.91
CA ASP A 99 -0.19 0.97 2.67
C ASP A 99 -1.50 1.41 3.32
N LEU A 100 -1.52 2.59 3.93
CA LEU A 100 -2.73 3.17 4.50
C LEU A 100 -3.80 3.46 3.44
N ILE A 101 -3.40 3.96 2.27
CA ILE A 101 -4.31 4.19 1.14
C ILE A 101 -4.85 2.87 0.59
N SER A 102 -4.01 1.85 0.48
CA SER A 102 -4.41 0.50 0.05
C SER A 102 -5.44 -0.09 1.01
N THR A 103 -5.16 -0.02 2.30
CA THR A 103 -6.08 -0.47 3.37
C THR A 103 -7.39 0.31 3.32
N GLY A 104 -7.34 1.63 3.19
CA GLY A 104 -8.55 2.46 3.10
C GLY A 104 -9.39 2.15 1.85
N ARG A 105 -8.77 1.85 0.72
CA ARG A 105 -9.47 1.40 -0.49
C ARG A 105 -10.10 0.03 -0.30
N TYR A 106 -9.42 -0.89 0.35
CA TYR A 106 -9.96 -2.20 0.71
C TYR A 106 -11.20 -2.06 1.58
N VAL A 107 -11.16 -1.24 2.64
CA VAL A 107 -12.33 -0.97 3.50
C VAL A 107 -13.49 -0.39 2.71
N ARG A 108 -13.23 0.52 1.76
CA ARG A 108 -14.27 1.07 0.88
C ARG A 108 -14.88 0.02 -0.03
N GLU A 109 -14.08 -0.93 -0.53
CA GLU A 109 -14.56 -2.02 -1.37
C GLU A 109 -15.45 -2.98 -0.59
N GLU A 110 -15.04 -3.37 0.61
CA GLU A 110 -15.84 -4.22 1.51
C GLU A 110 -17.19 -3.57 1.86
N THR A 111 -17.18 -2.27 2.14
CA THR A 111 -18.40 -1.51 2.46
C THR A 111 -19.17 -1.05 1.22
N LYS A 112 -18.72 -1.39 0.00
CA LYS A 112 -19.33 -1.00 -1.29
C LYS A 112 -19.42 0.52 -1.50
N ILE A 113 -18.60 1.30 -0.82
CA ILE A 113 -18.53 2.76 -0.97
C ILE A 113 -17.52 3.11 -2.06
N LYS A 114 -17.97 3.67 -3.16
CA LYS A 114 -17.10 4.03 -4.30
C LYS A 114 -16.12 5.15 -3.91
N VAL A 115 -14.87 5.09 -4.39
CA VAL A 115 -13.85 6.12 -4.08
C VAL A 115 -14.29 7.53 -4.48
N ARG A 116 -15.06 7.69 -5.54
CA ARG A 116 -15.62 8.98 -5.97
C ARG A 116 -16.65 9.59 -5.00
N GLN A 117 -17.20 8.80 -4.08
CA GLN A 117 -18.10 9.28 -3.04
C GLN A 117 -17.27 9.82 -1.88
N PRO A 118 -17.36 11.10 -1.53
CA PRO A 118 -16.59 11.67 -0.42
C PRO A 118 -17.07 11.11 0.92
N ILE A 119 -16.13 10.83 1.81
CA ILE A 119 -16.39 10.47 3.21
C ILE A 119 -15.97 11.63 4.11
N SER A 120 -16.69 11.82 5.20
CA SER A 120 -16.44 12.93 6.12
C SER A 120 -15.10 12.81 6.84
N GLU A 121 -14.75 11.60 7.28
CA GLU A 121 -13.61 11.38 8.14
C GLU A 121 -13.01 9.99 7.93
N CYS A 122 -11.68 9.91 8.04
CA CYS A 122 -10.90 8.68 8.10
C CYS A 122 -10.14 8.65 9.43
N LEU A 123 -10.29 7.59 10.18
CA LEU A 123 -9.58 7.40 11.44
C LEU A 123 -8.33 6.58 11.21
N ILE A 124 -7.20 7.03 11.73
CA ILE A 124 -5.89 6.38 11.64
C ILE A 124 -5.30 6.28 13.05
N ASP A 125 -4.57 5.21 13.33
CA ASP A 125 -3.86 5.02 14.59
C ASP A 125 -2.89 6.18 14.86
N GLY A 126 -2.97 6.77 16.06
CA GLY A 126 -2.19 7.94 16.48
C GLY A 126 -0.68 7.76 16.40
N LYS A 127 -0.18 6.50 16.48
CA LYS A 127 1.25 6.20 16.32
C LYS A 127 1.83 6.66 14.97
N TYR A 128 0.99 6.82 13.94
CA TYR A 128 1.43 7.24 12.60
C TYR A 128 1.44 8.76 12.40
N GLU A 129 0.86 9.55 13.31
CA GLU A 129 0.73 11.01 13.16
C GLU A 129 2.08 11.70 12.92
N THR A 130 3.05 11.41 13.79
CA THR A 130 4.40 12.01 13.70
C THR A 130 5.16 11.55 12.45
N ILE A 131 4.94 10.30 12.04
CA ILE A 131 5.63 9.71 10.87
C ILE A 131 5.10 10.33 9.59
N LEU A 132 3.78 10.44 9.46
CA LEU A 132 3.12 10.94 8.26
C LEU A 132 3.35 12.44 8.04
N GLY A 133 3.31 13.24 9.10
CA GLY A 133 3.54 14.68 9.04
C GLY A 133 2.74 15.38 7.93
N ASP A 134 3.44 16.01 7.00
CA ASP A 134 2.87 16.76 5.86
C ASP A 134 2.29 15.87 4.76
N LEU A 135 2.53 14.55 4.78
CA LEU A 135 2.02 13.63 3.77
C LEU A 135 0.56 13.22 3.97
N VAL A 136 -0.08 13.61 5.07
CA VAL A 136 -1.50 13.32 5.36
C VAL A 136 -2.44 13.79 4.25
N GLY A 137 -2.11 14.91 3.59
CA GLY A 137 -2.87 15.42 2.45
C GLY A 137 -3.02 14.42 1.31
N LEU A 138 -2.01 13.55 1.11
CA LEU A 138 -2.05 12.50 0.09
C LEU A 138 -3.15 11.46 0.37
N ILE A 139 -3.33 11.13 1.65
CA ILE A 139 -4.38 10.19 2.10
C ILE A 139 -5.76 10.79 1.86
N ASN A 140 -5.94 12.10 2.18
CA ASN A 140 -7.19 12.80 1.94
C ASN A 140 -7.59 12.76 0.46
N GLU A 141 -6.65 13.07 -0.43
CA GLU A 141 -6.87 13.07 -1.87
C GLU A 141 -7.18 11.70 -2.43
N GLU A 142 -6.35 10.70 -2.08
CA GLU A 142 -6.42 9.35 -2.64
C GLU A 142 -7.63 8.55 -2.15
N LEU A 143 -8.05 8.76 -0.92
CA LEU A 143 -9.24 8.15 -0.34
C LEU A 143 -10.50 9.00 -0.51
N ASN A 144 -10.39 10.22 -1.04
CA ASN A 144 -11.49 11.17 -1.13
C ASN A 144 -12.20 11.35 0.22
N VAL A 145 -11.42 11.66 1.26
CA VAL A 145 -11.92 11.95 2.60
C VAL A 145 -11.70 13.42 2.93
N LYS A 146 -12.65 14.03 3.66
CA LYS A 146 -12.56 15.46 3.99
C LYS A 146 -11.54 15.71 5.10
N LYS A 147 -11.38 14.76 6.02
CA LYS A 147 -10.51 14.90 7.18
C LYS A 147 -9.90 13.54 7.53
N VAL A 148 -8.62 13.55 7.89
CA VAL A 148 -7.95 12.46 8.61
C VAL A 148 -7.87 12.85 10.08
N THR A 149 -8.22 11.97 10.98
CA THR A 149 -8.12 12.13 12.43
C THR A 149 -7.30 10.98 13.01
N PHE A 150 -6.33 11.32 13.83
CA PHE A 150 -5.54 10.35 14.54
C PHE A 150 -6.20 10.03 15.89
N VAL A 151 -6.30 8.74 16.21
CA VAL A 151 -6.94 8.26 17.45
C VAL A 151 -6.00 7.29 18.15
N ASP A 152 -6.00 7.35 19.49
CA ASP A 152 -5.13 6.50 20.30
C ASP A 152 -5.61 5.04 20.33
N ASP A 153 -6.90 4.83 20.10
CA ASP A 153 -7.53 3.52 20.19
C ASP A 153 -8.56 3.35 19.07
N LEU A 154 -8.17 2.59 18.05
CA LEU A 154 -9.04 2.25 16.91
C LEU A 154 -10.05 1.14 17.23
N SER A 155 -9.83 0.33 18.29
CA SER A 155 -10.70 -0.81 18.63
C SER A 155 -12.15 -0.38 18.84
N LYS A 156 -12.36 0.82 19.41
CA LYS A 156 -13.68 1.41 19.63
C LYS A 156 -14.52 1.65 18.37
N TYR A 157 -13.88 1.65 17.21
CA TYR A 157 -14.48 1.92 15.90
C TYR A 157 -14.45 0.72 14.97
N MET A 158 -13.92 -0.42 15.43
CA MET A 158 -13.76 -1.62 14.64
C MET A 158 -14.64 -2.74 15.19
N ASN A 159 -15.32 -3.44 14.30
CA ASN A 159 -15.96 -4.71 14.63
C ASN A 159 -15.00 -5.83 14.22
N PHE A 160 -14.57 -6.58 15.19
CA PHE A 160 -13.68 -7.71 14.92
C PHE A 160 -14.51 -8.95 14.57
N THR A 161 -14.00 -9.74 13.62
CA THR A 161 -14.55 -11.05 13.30
C THR A 161 -13.40 -12.06 13.33
N ILE A 162 -13.49 -13.02 14.22
CA ILE A 162 -12.52 -14.11 14.30
C ILE A 162 -12.92 -15.20 13.31
N LYS A 163 -11.93 -15.72 12.60
CA LYS A 163 -12.07 -16.90 11.75
C LYS A 163 -10.98 -17.91 12.12
N PRO A 164 -11.33 -19.18 12.33
CA PRO A 164 -10.34 -20.19 12.66
C PRO A 164 -9.35 -20.41 11.53
N ASN A 165 -8.10 -20.62 11.86
CA ASN A 165 -7.10 -21.08 10.93
C ASN A 165 -7.31 -22.57 10.63
N PHE A 166 -8.02 -22.88 9.56
CA PHE A 166 -8.37 -24.26 9.19
C PHE A 166 -7.17 -25.20 9.01
N LYS A 167 -5.98 -24.69 8.71
CA LYS A 167 -4.79 -25.52 8.59
C LYS A 167 -4.32 -26.04 9.94
N VAL A 168 -4.43 -25.22 10.99
CA VAL A 168 -4.03 -25.56 12.36
C VAL A 168 -5.19 -26.26 13.05
N CYS A 169 -6.33 -25.60 13.15
CA CYS A 169 -7.49 -26.05 13.89
C CYS A 169 -8.15 -27.28 13.27
N GLY A 170 -8.10 -27.46 11.94
CA GLY A 170 -8.66 -28.61 11.25
C GLY A 170 -8.01 -29.95 11.65
N ALA A 171 -6.69 -29.92 11.85
CA ALA A 171 -5.94 -31.09 12.33
C ALA A 171 -6.23 -31.39 13.82
N MET A 172 -6.50 -30.37 14.63
CA MET A 172 -6.72 -30.49 16.08
C MET A 172 -8.15 -30.96 16.39
N PHE A 173 -9.17 -30.39 15.72
CA PHE A 173 -10.56 -30.58 16.08
C PHE A 173 -11.34 -31.52 15.16
N GLY A 174 -10.88 -31.74 13.93
CA GLY A 174 -11.51 -32.66 13.00
C GLY A 174 -13.03 -32.48 12.87
N PRO A 175 -13.85 -33.51 13.25
CA PRO A 175 -15.32 -33.41 13.16
C PRO A 175 -15.94 -32.31 14.03
N LYS A 176 -15.28 -31.89 15.11
CA LYS A 176 -15.74 -30.87 16.05
C LYS A 176 -15.39 -29.43 15.64
N MET A 177 -14.85 -29.27 14.44
CA MET A 177 -14.47 -27.95 13.90
C MET A 177 -15.65 -26.96 13.82
N LYS A 178 -16.88 -27.47 13.58
CA LYS A 178 -18.08 -26.64 13.53
C LYS A 178 -18.43 -26.06 14.90
N ASP A 179 -18.30 -26.87 15.95
CA ASP A 179 -18.60 -26.46 17.31
C ASP A 179 -17.57 -25.45 17.80
N TYR A 180 -16.30 -25.65 17.46
CA TYR A 180 -15.23 -24.69 17.68
C TYR A 180 -15.48 -23.35 16.97
N GLN A 181 -15.88 -23.39 15.71
CA GLN A 181 -16.22 -22.20 14.95
C GLN A 181 -17.42 -21.45 15.55
N SER A 182 -18.42 -22.15 16.06
CA SER A 182 -19.56 -21.52 16.74
C SER A 182 -19.13 -20.85 18.04
N ALA A 183 -18.29 -21.49 18.83
CA ALA A 183 -17.75 -20.92 20.06
C ALA A 183 -16.89 -19.66 19.82
N LEU A 184 -16.16 -19.60 18.69
CA LEU A 184 -15.43 -18.40 18.31
C LEU A 184 -16.35 -17.22 17.95
N LEU A 185 -17.54 -17.49 17.40
CA LEU A 185 -18.51 -16.44 17.06
C LEU A 185 -19.23 -15.88 18.31
N ASP A 186 -19.21 -16.61 19.42
CA ASP A 186 -19.80 -16.22 20.70
C ASP A 186 -18.81 -15.40 21.56
N LEU A 187 -17.57 -15.19 21.11
CA LEU A 187 -16.59 -14.37 21.81
C LEU A 187 -17.03 -12.90 21.84
N HIS A 188 -16.84 -12.26 22.98
CA HIS A 188 -17.06 -10.83 23.17
C HIS A 188 -15.87 -10.01 22.66
N ASP A 189 -16.11 -8.74 22.35
CA ASP A 189 -15.06 -7.83 21.84
C ASP A 189 -13.86 -7.73 22.80
N GLU A 190 -14.08 -7.83 24.11
CA GLU A 190 -13.04 -7.83 25.14
C GLU A 190 -12.10 -9.04 25.01
N ASP A 191 -12.63 -10.22 24.72
CA ASP A 191 -11.84 -11.45 24.50
C ASP A 191 -11.01 -11.34 23.21
N ILE A 192 -11.60 -10.73 22.19
CA ILE A 192 -10.91 -10.48 20.90
C ILE A 192 -9.75 -9.50 21.09
N GLU A 193 -9.94 -8.46 21.89
CA GLU A 193 -8.86 -7.52 22.21
C GLU A 193 -7.70 -8.20 22.96
N LEU A 194 -8.00 -9.14 23.87
CA LEU A 194 -6.96 -9.92 24.56
C LEU A 194 -6.15 -10.77 23.56
N ILE A 195 -6.83 -11.46 22.65
CA ILE A 195 -6.17 -12.26 21.60
C ILE A 195 -5.28 -11.38 20.70
N LEU A 196 -5.75 -10.17 20.35
CA LEU A 196 -4.95 -9.22 19.55
C LEU A 196 -3.71 -8.69 20.30
N LYS A 197 -3.73 -8.70 21.64
CA LYS A 197 -2.59 -8.36 22.50
C LYS A 197 -1.66 -9.56 22.77
N GLU A 198 -1.86 -10.66 22.05
CA GLU A 198 -1.15 -11.93 22.25
C GLU A 198 -1.39 -12.57 23.63
N GLU A 199 -2.49 -12.19 24.31
CA GLU A 199 -2.93 -12.83 25.55
C GLU A 199 -3.78 -14.04 25.23
N THR A 200 -3.78 -15.02 26.13
CA THR A 200 -4.48 -16.29 25.96
C THR A 200 -5.92 -16.15 26.44
N VAL A 201 -6.89 -16.50 25.60
CA VAL A 201 -8.31 -16.57 25.96
C VAL A 201 -8.74 -18.04 25.95
N THR A 202 -9.40 -18.48 27.01
CA THR A 202 -9.89 -19.85 27.13
C THR A 202 -11.37 -19.91 26.74
N ILE A 203 -11.71 -20.80 25.80
CA ILE A 203 -13.10 -21.08 25.43
C ILE A 203 -13.50 -22.52 25.78
N ASP A 204 -14.77 -22.69 26.08
CA ASP A 204 -15.41 -23.99 26.26
C ASP A 204 -16.29 -24.29 25.03
N PHE A 205 -16.15 -25.46 24.43
CA PHE A 205 -17.00 -25.95 23.35
C PHE A 205 -17.19 -27.48 23.47
N ASP A 206 -18.00 -28.08 22.64
CA ASP A 206 -18.32 -29.52 22.74
C ASP A 206 -17.10 -30.44 22.54
N GLY A 207 -15.99 -29.87 22.11
CA GLY A 207 -14.67 -30.51 22.01
C GLY A 207 -13.85 -30.52 23.30
N GLY A 208 -14.28 -29.77 24.33
CA GLY A 208 -13.55 -29.53 25.57
C GLY A 208 -13.16 -28.06 25.77
N ARG A 209 -12.28 -27.83 26.72
CA ARG A 209 -11.75 -26.51 27.03
C ARG A 209 -10.43 -26.29 26.33
N ILE A 210 -10.25 -25.15 25.68
CA ILE A 210 -9.02 -24.83 24.94
C ILE A 210 -8.65 -23.35 25.11
N ASP A 211 -7.34 -23.15 25.12
CA ASP A 211 -6.73 -21.82 25.09
C ASP A 211 -6.49 -21.40 23.64
N ILE A 212 -7.08 -20.28 23.22
CA ILE A 212 -6.93 -19.72 21.88
C ILE A 212 -5.62 -18.94 21.84
N THR A 213 -4.85 -19.16 20.79
CA THR A 213 -3.67 -18.38 20.48
C THR A 213 -3.86 -17.65 19.13
N PRO A 214 -3.11 -16.56 18.86
CA PRO A 214 -3.23 -15.81 17.61
C PRO A 214 -3.03 -16.63 16.33
N ASP A 215 -2.36 -17.77 16.43
CA ASP A 215 -2.08 -18.68 15.31
C ASP A 215 -3.25 -19.62 14.97
N MET A 216 -4.25 -19.73 15.84
CA MET A 216 -5.42 -20.62 15.72
C MET A 216 -6.58 -19.94 15.02
#